data_1450023a34823e34b29dea21bd602d66
#
_entry.id   1450023a34823e34b29dea21bd602d66
#
_cell.length_a   1.000
_cell.length_b   1.000
_cell.length_c   1.000
_cell.angle_alpha   90.00
_cell.angle_beta   90.00
_cell.angle_gamma   90.00
#
_symmetry.space_group_name_H-M   'P 1'
#
loop_
_entity.id
_entity.type
_entity.pdbx_description
1 polymer ?
#
loop_
_entity_poly.entity_id
_entity_poly.type
_entity_poly.pdbx_seq_one_letter_code
_entity_poly.pdbx_strand_id
1 'polypeptide(L)'
;MTSEEKFKKVISHAKEYGFVFPSSEIYDGLSAVYDYGQNGASLKNNIKDYWLKAMVQLNDNIVNIDSAILMHPSIWKASGHVDAFNDPLIDNKDSKKRYRADVLIEDHISKIEKKIDKEVVKAQKRFGENFDKEEFIRTNPRVLQYLDKIKLIHNDFSKALEDDDLVSLKKIIEDLEIVCPVSGSKNWTDIKQFNLMFGTKLGASSENAMDLYLRPETAQGIFVNFLNVQKTSRLKIPFGIAQIGKAFRNEIVARQFIFRMREFEQMEMQFFIKPGTQMEWYSKWKETRLKWHLSLGIKAENYRFHDHEKLAHYADAACDIEFKFPFGFKELEGIHSRTDFDLTNHCLLYTSPSPRDS
;
A
#
# COMPACT_ATOMS: atom_id res chain seq x y z
N MET A 1 -25.77 7.42 -12.36
CA MET A 1 -25.05 6.15 -12.21
C MET A 1 -24.31 6.19 -10.88
N THR A 2 -24.56 5.24 -10.01
CA THR A 2 -23.91 5.10 -8.71
C THR A 2 -22.45 4.70 -8.87
N SER A 3 -21.64 4.91 -7.83
CA SER A 3 -20.22 4.45 -7.82
C SER A 3 -20.08 2.95 -8.03
N GLU A 4 -21.00 2.16 -7.47
CA GLU A 4 -21.03 0.70 -7.63
C GLU A 4 -21.37 0.29 -9.09
N GLU A 5 -22.31 0.95 -9.71
CA GLU A 5 -22.65 0.71 -11.13
C GLU A 5 -21.48 1.07 -12.06
N LYS A 6 -20.77 2.17 -11.78
CA LYS A 6 -19.55 2.55 -12.51
C LYS A 6 -18.49 1.47 -12.37
N PHE A 7 -18.26 0.97 -11.17
CA PHE A 7 -17.25 -0.06 -10.93
C PHE A 7 -17.58 -1.38 -11.65
N LYS A 8 -18.84 -1.83 -11.58
CA LYS A 8 -19.31 -3.01 -12.33
C LYS A 8 -19.11 -2.86 -13.84
N LYS A 9 -19.37 -1.66 -14.39
CA LYS A 9 -19.12 -1.37 -15.81
C LYS A 9 -17.64 -1.46 -16.19
N VAL A 10 -16.73 -0.92 -15.34
CA VAL A 10 -15.29 -1.01 -15.59
C VAL A 10 -14.83 -2.46 -15.60
N ILE A 11 -15.29 -3.29 -14.66
CA ILE A 11 -14.96 -4.72 -14.60
C ILE A 11 -15.47 -5.45 -15.86
N SER A 12 -16.75 -5.24 -16.23
CA SER A 12 -17.34 -5.85 -17.42
C SER A 12 -16.57 -5.47 -18.69
N HIS A 13 -16.28 -4.16 -18.85
CA HIS A 13 -15.50 -3.67 -19.99
C HIS A 13 -14.10 -4.28 -20.05
N ALA A 14 -13.40 -4.35 -18.89
CA ALA A 14 -12.06 -4.90 -18.83
C ALA A 14 -12.01 -6.37 -19.27
N LYS A 15 -13.04 -7.16 -18.93
CA LYS A 15 -13.15 -8.55 -19.35
C LYS A 15 -13.53 -8.66 -20.83
N GLU A 16 -14.58 -7.97 -21.25
CA GLU A 16 -15.13 -8.03 -22.60
C GLU A 16 -14.09 -7.64 -23.67
N TYR A 17 -13.27 -6.63 -23.38
CA TYR A 17 -12.29 -6.12 -24.35
C TYR A 17 -10.86 -6.64 -24.13
N GLY A 18 -10.68 -7.72 -23.39
CA GLY A 18 -9.39 -8.39 -23.26
C GLY A 18 -8.33 -7.58 -22.53
N PHE A 19 -8.73 -6.82 -21.50
CA PHE A 19 -7.79 -6.15 -20.63
C PHE A 19 -7.36 -7.05 -19.47
N VAL A 20 -8.30 -7.66 -18.76
CA VAL A 20 -8.03 -8.45 -17.57
C VAL A 20 -8.99 -9.62 -17.47
N PHE A 21 -8.47 -10.80 -17.18
CA PHE A 21 -9.22 -12.03 -16.92
C PHE A 21 -8.89 -12.57 -15.54
N PRO A 22 -9.81 -13.26 -14.83
CA PRO A 22 -9.44 -14.11 -13.71
C PRO A 22 -8.42 -15.15 -14.15
N SER A 23 -7.33 -15.31 -13.42
CA SER A 23 -6.34 -16.33 -13.79
C SER A 23 -6.93 -17.72 -13.66
N SER A 24 -6.64 -18.58 -14.64
CA SER A 24 -7.11 -19.97 -14.66
C SER A 24 -8.65 -20.13 -14.62
N GLU A 25 -9.39 -19.22 -15.27
CA GLU A 25 -10.86 -19.17 -15.22
C GLU A 25 -11.53 -20.49 -15.65
N ILE A 26 -10.91 -21.27 -16.53
CA ILE A 26 -11.40 -22.60 -16.94
C ILE A 26 -11.43 -23.63 -15.79
N TYR A 27 -10.75 -23.34 -14.66
CA TYR A 27 -10.72 -24.14 -13.43
C TYR A 27 -11.33 -23.37 -12.26
N ASP A 28 -12.37 -22.56 -12.51
CA ASP A 28 -13.03 -21.68 -11.54
C ASP A 28 -12.17 -20.51 -11.02
N GLY A 29 -11.00 -20.31 -11.61
CA GLY A 29 -10.10 -19.20 -11.29
C GLY A 29 -9.38 -19.34 -9.95
N LEU A 30 -8.40 -18.46 -9.74
CA LEU A 30 -7.72 -18.28 -8.47
C LEU A 30 -8.02 -16.88 -7.91
N SER A 31 -8.53 -16.83 -6.68
CA SER A 31 -8.96 -15.58 -6.06
C SER A 31 -7.82 -14.57 -5.98
N ALA A 32 -8.08 -13.33 -6.43
CA ALA A 32 -7.13 -12.21 -6.45
C ALA A 32 -5.86 -12.44 -7.28
N VAL A 33 -5.93 -13.32 -8.25
CA VAL A 33 -4.91 -13.50 -9.29
C VAL A 33 -5.56 -13.27 -10.65
N TYR A 34 -4.91 -12.47 -11.49
CA TYR A 34 -5.47 -12.05 -12.77
C TYR A 34 -4.43 -12.17 -13.88
N ASP A 35 -4.89 -12.52 -15.06
CA ASP A 35 -4.13 -12.48 -16.29
C ASP A 35 -4.45 -11.19 -17.04
N TYR A 36 -3.44 -10.54 -17.60
CA TYR A 36 -3.63 -9.41 -18.49
C TYR A 36 -3.79 -9.95 -19.91
N GLY A 37 -4.97 -9.71 -20.50
CA GLY A 37 -5.24 -10.05 -21.89
C GLY A 37 -4.45 -9.17 -22.87
N GLN A 38 -4.67 -9.34 -24.16
CA GLN A 38 -3.90 -8.68 -25.22
C GLN A 38 -3.86 -7.15 -25.09
N ASN A 39 -5.01 -6.51 -24.80
CA ASN A 39 -5.09 -5.07 -24.62
C ASN A 39 -4.52 -4.63 -23.27
N GLY A 40 -4.75 -5.41 -22.21
CA GLY A 40 -4.20 -5.14 -20.89
C GLY A 40 -2.68 -5.26 -20.84
N ALA A 41 -2.11 -6.27 -21.47
CA ALA A 41 -0.65 -6.45 -21.58
C ALA A 41 -0.02 -5.28 -22.34
N SER A 42 -0.60 -4.86 -23.47
CA SER A 42 -0.12 -3.71 -24.23
C SER A 42 -0.19 -2.41 -23.43
N LEU A 43 -1.34 -2.14 -22.78
CA LEU A 43 -1.50 -0.95 -21.95
C LEU A 43 -0.50 -0.93 -20.78
N LYS A 44 -0.36 -2.06 -20.07
CA LYS A 44 0.59 -2.19 -18.96
C LYS A 44 2.03 -1.95 -19.39
N ASN A 45 2.44 -2.53 -20.52
CA ASN A 45 3.80 -2.32 -21.05
C ASN A 45 4.03 -0.87 -21.45
N ASN A 46 3.06 -0.22 -22.11
CA ASN A 46 3.17 1.21 -22.45
C ASN A 46 3.32 2.10 -21.21
N ILE A 47 2.59 1.80 -20.13
CA ILE A 47 2.73 2.54 -18.86
C ILE A 47 4.13 2.34 -18.26
N LYS A 48 4.63 1.09 -18.24
CA LYS A 48 5.97 0.78 -17.73
C LYS A 48 7.06 1.47 -18.55
N ASP A 49 6.98 1.41 -19.87
CA ASP A 49 7.94 2.05 -20.77
C ASP A 49 7.91 3.58 -20.60
N TYR A 50 6.74 4.17 -20.47
CA TYR A 50 6.59 5.59 -20.22
C TYR A 50 7.17 6.01 -18.87
N TRP A 51 6.99 5.17 -17.83
CA TRP A 51 7.58 5.39 -16.52
C TRP A 51 9.10 5.26 -16.55
N LEU A 52 9.66 4.21 -17.18
CA LEU A 52 11.11 4.03 -17.34
C LEU A 52 11.74 5.19 -18.10
N LYS A 53 11.08 5.67 -19.16
CA LYS A 53 11.54 6.85 -19.88
C LYS A 53 11.61 8.08 -18.98
N ALA A 54 10.55 8.34 -18.23
CA ALA A 54 10.48 9.51 -17.35
C ALA A 54 11.44 9.44 -16.15
N MET A 55 11.61 8.24 -15.57
CA MET A 55 12.41 8.08 -14.35
C MET A 55 13.89 7.81 -14.63
N VAL A 56 14.22 7.08 -15.69
CA VAL A 56 15.57 6.63 -15.96
C VAL A 56 16.18 7.37 -17.16
N GLN A 57 15.52 7.32 -18.33
CA GLN A 57 16.13 7.84 -19.55
C GLN A 57 16.27 9.38 -19.58
N LEU A 58 15.40 10.10 -18.86
CA LEU A 58 15.45 11.56 -18.76
C LEU A 58 16.27 12.08 -17.56
N ASN A 59 16.93 11.18 -16.82
CA ASN A 59 17.75 11.53 -15.65
C ASN A 59 19.10 10.82 -15.72
N ASP A 60 20.19 11.58 -15.81
CA ASP A 60 21.55 11.05 -15.93
C ASP A 60 22.03 10.28 -14.68
N ASN A 61 21.40 10.52 -13.55
CA ASN A 61 21.77 9.95 -12.24
C ASN A 61 20.78 8.90 -11.73
N ILE A 62 19.94 8.33 -12.60
CA ILE A 62 19.05 7.23 -12.23
C ILE A 62 19.31 6.06 -13.16
N VAL A 63 19.55 4.89 -12.58
CA VAL A 63 19.78 3.66 -13.32
C VAL A 63 18.71 2.62 -13.01
N ASN A 64 18.50 1.67 -13.91
CA ASN A 64 17.55 0.60 -13.74
C ASN A 64 18.24 -0.72 -13.42
N ILE A 65 17.64 -1.50 -12.52
CA ILE A 65 18.03 -2.89 -12.25
C ILE A 65 16.86 -3.84 -12.40
N ASP A 66 17.15 -5.12 -12.47
CA ASP A 66 16.16 -6.20 -12.36
C ASP A 66 16.69 -7.24 -11.36
N SER A 67 16.31 -7.11 -10.10
CA SER A 67 16.72 -8.04 -9.05
C SER A 67 15.86 -9.29 -9.03
N ALA A 68 16.43 -10.41 -8.56
CA ALA A 68 15.73 -11.68 -8.47
C ALA A 68 14.47 -11.61 -7.57
N ILE A 69 13.44 -12.41 -7.90
CA ILE A 69 12.26 -12.59 -7.06
C ILE A 69 12.61 -13.43 -5.82
N LEU A 70 13.38 -14.51 -6.03
CA LEU A 70 13.88 -15.36 -4.95
C LEU A 70 15.15 -14.75 -4.37
N MET A 71 15.08 -14.35 -3.12
CA MET A 71 16.15 -13.65 -2.43
C MET A 71 16.48 -14.38 -1.14
N HIS A 72 17.70 -14.19 -0.62
CA HIS A 72 18.11 -14.84 0.63
C HIS A 72 17.19 -14.44 1.79
N PRO A 73 16.74 -15.39 2.64
CA PRO A 73 15.77 -15.11 3.72
C PRO A 73 16.21 -14.02 4.70
N SER A 74 17.53 -13.85 4.90
CA SER A 74 18.09 -12.80 5.76
C SER A 74 17.72 -11.39 5.33
N ILE A 75 17.41 -11.18 4.05
CA ILE A 75 16.95 -9.87 3.53
C ILE A 75 15.62 -9.48 4.19
N TRP A 76 14.70 -10.43 4.24
CA TRP A 76 13.36 -10.22 4.81
C TRP A 76 13.38 -10.11 6.33
N LYS A 77 14.36 -10.74 6.97
CA LYS A 77 14.60 -10.58 8.40
C LYS A 77 15.21 -9.21 8.70
N ALA A 78 16.22 -8.77 7.94
CA ALA A 78 16.87 -7.48 8.11
C ALA A 78 15.91 -6.30 7.88
N SER A 79 14.99 -6.43 6.90
CA SER A 79 13.97 -5.44 6.60
C SER A 79 12.74 -5.49 7.52
N GLY A 80 12.64 -6.47 8.43
CA GLY A 80 11.52 -6.64 9.36
C GLY A 80 10.27 -7.32 8.78
N HIS A 81 10.27 -7.73 7.49
CA HIS A 81 9.09 -8.32 6.86
C HIS A 81 8.70 -9.67 7.47
N VAL A 82 9.65 -10.46 7.95
CA VAL A 82 9.33 -11.77 8.58
C VAL A 82 8.52 -11.56 9.85
N ASP A 83 8.86 -10.55 10.64
CA ASP A 83 8.32 -10.34 11.98
C ASP A 83 7.10 -9.39 12.00
N ALA A 84 7.06 -8.39 11.10
CA ALA A 84 6.10 -7.29 11.17
C ALA A 84 5.15 -7.17 9.96
N PHE A 85 5.31 -7.99 8.90
CA PHE A 85 4.45 -7.91 7.72
C PHE A 85 3.20 -8.77 7.88
N ASN A 86 2.36 -8.40 8.85
CA ASN A 86 1.20 -9.16 9.27
C ASN A 86 -0.08 -8.34 9.17
N ASP A 87 -1.19 -9.01 8.79
CA ASP A 87 -2.54 -8.46 8.89
C ASP A 87 -3.24 -9.02 10.14
N PRO A 88 -3.89 -8.19 10.96
CA PRO A 88 -4.74 -8.65 12.06
C PRO A 88 -6.08 -9.17 11.51
N LEU A 89 -6.28 -10.48 11.54
CA LEU A 89 -7.45 -11.13 11.00
C LEU A 89 -8.44 -11.56 12.09
N ILE A 90 -9.73 -11.34 11.82
CA ILE A 90 -10.85 -11.71 12.67
C ILE A 90 -11.91 -12.45 11.85
N ASP A 91 -12.47 -13.52 12.39
CA ASP A 91 -13.54 -14.28 11.75
C ASP A 91 -14.88 -13.98 12.41
N ASN A 92 -15.93 -13.86 11.62
CA ASN A 92 -17.29 -13.86 12.15
C ASN A 92 -17.81 -15.30 12.18
N LYS A 93 -18.19 -15.78 13.37
CA LYS A 93 -18.59 -17.18 13.59
C LYS A 93 -19.86 -17.58 12.86
N ASP A 94 -20.77 -16.61 12.64
CA ASP A 94 -22.09 -16.88 12.04
C ASP A 94 -22.02 -16.88 10.51
N SER A 95 -21.31 -15.93 9.92
CA SER A 95 -21.11 -15.87 8.46
C SER A 95 -19.98 -16.74 7.95
N LYS A 96 -19.12 -17.23 8.83
CA LYS A 96 -17.85 -17.95 8.52
C LYS A 96 -16.96 -17.15 7.55
N LYS A 97 -17.07 -15.83 7.56
CA LYS A 97 -16.28 -14.91 6.74
C LYS A 97 -15.16 -14.29 7.56
N ARG A 98 -14.01 -14.15 6.91
CA ARG A 98 -12.80 -13.54 7.46
C ARG A 98 -12.68 -12.09 7.04
N TYR A 99 -12.22 -11.25 7.95
CA TYR A 99 -12.05 -9.82 7.77
C TYR A 99 -10.71 -9.38 8.36
N ARG A 100 -10.17 -8.27 7.87
CA ARG A 100 -9.11 -7.54 8.55
C ARG A 100 -9.75 -6.68 9.65
N ALA A 101 -9.24 -6.80 10.86
CA ALA A 101 -9.76 -6.08 12.01
C ALA A 101 -9.56 -4.56 11.88
N ASP A 102 -8.40 -4.13 11.40
CA ASP A 102 -8.08 -2.74 11.09
C ASP A 102 -9.07 -2.15 10.07
N VAL A 103 -9.31 -2.83 8.96
CA VAL A 103 -10.26 -2.37 7.92
C VAL A 103 -11.69 -2.26 8.45
N LEU A 104 -12.12 -3.14 9.36
CA LEU A 104 -13.45 -3.04 9.97
C LEU A 104 -13.60 -1.76 10.81
N ILE A 105 -12.55 -1.37 11.51
CA ILE A 105 -12.50 -0.13 12.32
C ILE A 105 -12.47 1.10 11.39
N GLU A 106 -11.62 1.11 10.36
CA GLU A 106 -11.56 2.17 9.35
C GLU A 106 -12.89 2.37 8.62
N ASP A 107 -13.54 1.27 8.21
CA ASP A 107 -14.88 1.32 7.60
C ASP A 107 -15.93 1.91 8.56
N HIS A 108 -15.79 1.69 9.87
CA HIS A 108 -16.67 2.29 10.87
C HIS A 108 -16.41 3.80 10.98
N ILE A 109 -15.16 4.24 11.01
CA ILE A 109 -14.78 5.66 10.99
C ILE A 109 -15.33 6.33 9.74
N SER A 110 -15.12 5.74 8.56
CA SER A 110 -15.65 6.26 7.29
C SER A 110 -17.19 6.41 7.28
N LYS A 111 -17.90 5.54 8.00
CA LYS A 111 -19.36 5.71 8.17
C LYS A 111 -19.72 6.94 9.03
N ILE A 112 -18.88 7.28 10.02
CA ILE A 112 -19.08 8.50 10.83
C ILE A 112 -18.74 9.73 9.99
N GLU A 113 -17.67 9.73 9.22
CA GLU A 113 -17.30 10.81 8.29
C GLU A 113 -18.42 11.10 7.28
N LYS A 114 -19.02 10.07 6.69
CA LYS A 114 -20.19 10.21 5.82
C LYS A 114 -21.41 10.82 6.52
N LYS A 115 -21.54 10.71 7.85
CA LYS A 115 -22.58 11.43 8.60
C LYS A 115 -22.24 12.91 8.70
N ILE A 116 -20.97 13.27 8.91
CA ILE A 116 -20.51 14.66 8.89
C ILE A 116 -20.80 15.28 7.51
N ASP A 117 -20.41 14.62 6.43
CA ASP A 117 -20.68 15.08 5.07
C ASP A 117 -22.18 15.32 4.80
N LYS A 118 -23.05 14.43 5.29
CA LYS A 118 -24.49 14.59 5.18
C LYS A 118 -25.00 15.83 5.93
N GLU A 119 -24.48 16.12 7.13
CA GLU A 119 -24.84 17.34 7.86
C GLU A 119 -24.34 18.60 7.15
N VAL A 120 -23.12 18.59 6.60
CA VAL A 120 -22.56 19.67 5.78
C VAL A 120 -23.44 19.93 4.55
N VAL A 121 -23.80 18.88 3.80
CA VAL A 121 -24.66 19.01 2.60
C VAL A 121 -26.04 19.54 2.95
N LYS A 122 -26.63 19.12 4.09
CA LYS A 122 -27.92 19.65 4.55
C LYS A 122 -27.81 21.14 4.90
N ALA A 123 -26.73 21.54 5.59
CA ALA A 123 -26.48 22.93 5.94
C ALA A 123 -26.27 23.79 4.70
N GLN A 124 -25.47 23.33 3.73
CA GLN A 124 -25.26 24.02 2.45
C GLN A 124 -26.57 24.25 1.69
N LYS A 125 -27.47 23.26 1.66
CA LYS A 125 -28.80 23.42 1.04
C LYS A 125 -29.69 24.42 1.77
N ARG A 126 -29.52 24.57 3.10
CA ARG A 126 -30.31 25.49 3.94
C ARG A 126 -29.80 26.92 3.87
N PHE A 127 -28.48 27.13 3.84
CA PHE A 127 -27.87 28.46 3.92
C PHE A 127 -27.43 29.03 2.55
N GLY A 128 -27.46 28.23 1.48
CA GLY A 128 -27.18 28.67 0.11
C GLY A 128 -25.75 29.18 -0.08
N GLU A 129 -25.62 30.29 -0.84
CA GLU A 129 -24.32 30.88 -1.20
C GLU A 129 -23.54 31.49 -0.03
N ASN A 130 -24.21 31.77 1.10
CA ASN A 130 -23.58 32.31 2.31
C ASN A 130 -23.10 31.24 3.28
N PHE A 131 -23.03 29.96 2.85
CA PHE A 131 -22.59 28.85 3.69
C PHE A 131 -21.08 28.77 3.79
N ASP A 132 -20.54 29.05 4.97
CA ASP A 132 -19.14 28.78 5.31
C ASP A 132 -19.02 27.35 5.88
N LYS A 133 -18.42 26.46 5.10
CA LYS A 133 -18.22 25.06 5.45
C LYS A 133 -17.26 24.91 6.63
N GLU A 134 -16.18 25.68 6.68
CA GLU A 134 -15.14 25.56 7.72
C GLU A 134 -15.67 26.05 9.06
N GLU A 135 -16.37 27.17 9.07
CA GLU A 135 -17.03 27.69 10.27
C GLU A 135 -18.08 26.72 10.76
N PHE A 136 -18.92 26.16 9.87
CA PHE A 136 -19.92 25.17 10.24
C PHE A 136 -19.31 23.93 10.89
N ILE A 137 -18.25 23.37 10.32
CA ILE A 137 -17.56 22.19 10.90
C ILE A 137 -17.01 22.51 12.28
N ARG A 138 -16.47 23.71 12.48
CA ARG A 138 -15.87 24.14 13.74
C ARG A 138 -16.85 24.51 14.83
N THR A 139 -18.08 24.84 14.49
CA THR A 139 -19.08 25.37 15.46
C THR A 139 -20.30 24.49 15.66
N ASN A 140 -20.60 23.59 14.74
CA ASN A 140 -21.80 22.73 14.84
C ASN A 140 -21.63 21.65 15.91
N PRO A 141 -22.45 21.61 16.99
CA PRO A 141 -22.27 20.68 18.10
C PRO A 141 -22.34 19.20 17.69
N ARG A 142 -23.17 18.87 16.69
CA ARG A 142 -23.31 17.49 16.20
C ARG A 142 -22.09 17.05 15.40
N VAL A 143 -21.53 17.95 14.58
CA VAL A 143 -20.31 17.68 13.83
C VAL A 143 -19.13 17.52 14.80
N LEU A 144 -19.00 18.39 15.81
CA LEU A 144 -17.99 18.31 16.84
C LEU A 144 -18.05 16.97 17.60
N GLN A 145 -19.25 16.51 17.99
CA GLN A 145 -19.40 15.19 18.62
C GLN A 145 -18.90 14.04 17.73
N TYR A 146 -19.16 14.11 16.41
CA TYR A 146 -18.64 13.10 15.49
C TYR A 146 -17.12 13.18 15.35
N LEU A 147 -16.54 14.38 15.29
CA LEU A 147 -15.08 14.58 15.22
C LEU A 147 -14.40 14.09 16.51
N ASP A 148 -14.94 14.41 17.68
CA ASP A 148 -14.41 13.92 18.96
C ASP A 148 -14.45 12.39 19.03
N LYS A 149 -15.57 11.79 18.56
CA LYS A 149 -15.69 10.33 18.50
C LYS A 149 -14.64 9.71 17.57
N ILE A 150 -14.44 10.29 16.37
CA ILE A 150 -13.40 9.84 15.44
C ILE A 150 -12.03 9.93 16.09
N LYS A 151 -11.72 11.06 16.74
CA LYS A 151 -10.44 11.28 17.40
C LYS A 151 -10.16 10.26 18.52
N LEU A 152 -11.14 9.93 19.32
CA LEU A 152 -11.01 8.90 20.36
C LEU A 152 -10.73 7.53 19.74
N ILE A 153 -11.54 7.15 18.72
CA ILE A 153 -11.33 5.88 18.03
C ILE A 153 -9.93 5.81 17.41
N HIS A 154 -9.47 6.88 16.75
CA HIS A 154 -8.13 6.93 16.15
C HIS A 154 -7.02 6.78 17.20
N ASN A 155 -7.14 7.43 18.35
CA ASN A 155 -6.12 7.33 19.39
C ASN A 155 -5.99 5.89 19.92
N ASP A 156 -7.13 5.26 20.26
CA ASP A 156 -7.14 3.90 20.79
C ASP A 156 -6.68 2.90 19.74
N PHE A 157 -7.11 3.08 18.50
CA PHE A 157 -6.77 2.25 17.35
C PHE A 157 -5.28 2.34 17.00
N SER A 158 -4.74 3.56 16.91
CA SER A 158 -3.32 3.78 16.63
C SER A 158 -2.45 3.15 17.71
N LYS A 159 -2.81 3.34 18.99
CA LYS A 159 -2.08 2.73 20.11
C LYS A 159 -2.11 1.21 20.05
N ALA A 160 -3.27 0.61 19.81
CA ALA A 160 -3.40 -0.85 19.71
C ALA A 160 -2.58 -1.43 18.54
N LEU A 161 -2.48 -0.71 17.41
CA LEU A 161 -1.61 -1.11 16.30
C LEU A 161 -0.12 -0.93 16.61
N GLU A 162 0.26 0.12 17.35
CA GLU A 162 1.65 0.37 17.75
C GLU A 162 2.19 -0.69 18.70
N ASP A 163 1.37 -1.06 19.67
CA ASP A 163 1.70 -2.04 20.69
C ASP A 163 1.50 -3.49 20.20
N ASP A 164 1.05 -3.69 18.95
CA ASP A 164 0.61 -4.99 18.40
C ASP A 164 -0.39 -5.71 19.32
N ASP A 165 -1.25 -4.92 19.98
CA ASP A 165 -2.21 -5.41 20.97
C ASP A 165 -3.52 -5.87 20.30
N LEU A 166 -3.54 -7.13 19.92
CA LEU A 166 -4.70 -7.77 19.30
C LEU A 166 -5.94 -7.83 20.21
N VAL A 167 -5.73 -7.84 21.52
CA VAL A 167 -6.82 -7.85 22.51
C VAL A 167 -7.51 -6.50 22.52
N SER A 168 -6.75 -5.42 22.56
CA SER A 168 -7.28 -4.06 22.47
C SER A 168 -7.94 -3.79 21.12
N LEU A 169 -7.38 -4.27 20.00
CA LEU A 169 -8.04 -4.20 18.69
C LEU A 169 -9.41 -4.89 18.69
N LYS A 170 -9.51 -6.08 19.28
CA LYS A 170 -10.78 -6.79 19.40
C LYS A 170 -11.76 -6.01 20.25
N LYS A 171 -11.31 -5.47 21.39
CA LYS A 171 -12.13 -4.67 22.28
C LYS A 171 -12.71 -3.43 21.58
N ILE A 172 -11.91 -2.74 20.75
CA ILE A 172 -12.41 -1.60 19.95
C ILE A 172 -13.57 -2.06 19.04
N ILE A 173 -13.45 -3.20 18.37
CA ILE A 173 -14.53 -3.75 17.51
C ILE A 173 -15.79 -4.02 18.32
N GLU A 174 -15.65 -4.58 19.53
CA GLU A 174 -16.76 -4.89 20.43
C GLU A 174 -17.40 -3.61 21.01
N ASP A 175 -16.62 -2.66 21.51
CA ASP A 175 -17.09 -1.39 22.10
C ASP A 175 -17.78 -0.50 21.06
N LEU A 176 -17.30 -0.51 19.82
CA LEU A 176 -17.93 0.18 18.69
C LEU A 176 -19.15 -0.56 18.12
N GLU A 177 -19.45 -1.72 18.67
CA GLU A 177 -20.57 -2.56 18.22
C GLU A 177 -20.51 -2.87 16.70
N ILE A 178 -19.32 -3.07 16.16
CA ILE A 178 -19.14 -3.33 14.73
C ILE A 178 -19.77 -4.67 14.37
N VAL A 179 -20.68 -4.62 13.41
CA VAL A 179 -21.40 -5.81 12.92
C VAL A 179 -20.75 -6.35 11.64
N CYS A 180 -20.84 -7.65 11.47
CA CYS A 180 -20.42 -8.31 10.24
C CYS A 180 -21.20 -7.77 9.03
N PRO A 181 -20.55 -7.32 7.97
CA PRO A 181 -21.21 -6.79 6.77
C PRO A 181 -22.15 -7.79 6.07
N VAL A 182 -21.94 -9.08 6.29
CA VAL A 182 -22.71 -10.16 5.63
C VAL A 182 -23.87 -10.66 6.51
N SER A 183 -23.57 -11.01 7.78
CA SER A 183 -24.59 -11.59 8.68
C SER A 183 -25.27 -10.57 9.57
N GLY A 184 -24.71 -9.36 9.73
CA GLY A 184 -25.19 -8.38 10.71
C GLY A 184 -24.88 -8.75 12.16
N SER A 185 -24.21 -9.86 12.42
CA SER A 185 -23.89 -10.39 13.75
C SER A 185 -22.64 -9.74 14.32
N LYS A 186 -22.53 -9.69 15.66
CA LYS A 186 -21.35 -9.25 16.41
C LYS A 186 -20.52 -10.43 16.96
N ASN A 187 -20.79 -11.65 16.51
CA ASN A 187 -20.16 -12.87 17.03
C ASN A 187 -18.78 -13.08 16.41
N TRP A 188 -17.79 -12.37 16.95
CA TRP A 188 -16.40 -12.37 16.46
C TRP A 188 -15.52 -13.40 17.19
N THR A 189 -14.52 -13.92 16.50
CA THR A 189 -13.42 -14.70 17.10
C THR A 189 -12.40 -13.77 17.75
N ASP A 190 -11.35 -14.35 18.33
CA ASP A 190 -10.14 -13.60 18.63
C ASP A 190 -9.42 -13.21 17.34
N ILE A 191 -8.67 -12.10 17.39
CA ILE A 191 -7.83 -11.65 16.29
C ILE A 191 -6.55 -12.49 16.26
N LYS A 192 -6.11 -12.85 15.07
CA LYS A 192 -4.85 -13.54 14.83
C LYS A 192 -4.02 -12.81 13.80
N GLN A 193 -2.73 -12.71 14.05
CA GLN A 193 -1.77 -12.21 13.05
C GLN A 193 -1.63 -13.21 11.91
N PHE A 194 -1.60 -12.67 10.70
CA PHE A 194 -1.40 -13.45 9.48
C PHE A 194 -0.31 -12.83 8.63
N ASN A 195 0.80 -13.53 8.47
CA ASN A 195 1.91 -13.06 7.66
C ASN A 195 1.55 -13.08 6.17
N LEU A 196 1.79 -11.96 5.50
CA LEU A 196 1.46 -11.75 4.10
C LEU A 196 2.52 -12.28 3.12
N MET A 197 3.63 -12.80 3.60
CA MET A 197 4.65 -13.37 2.73
C MET A 197 4.26 -14.77 2.25
N PHE A 198 4.41 -15.02 0.95
CA PHE A 198 4.34 -16.37 0.41
C PHE A 198 5.64 -17.11 0.71
N GLY A 199 5.54 -18.21 1.46
CA GLY A 199 6.65 -19.13 1.72
C GLY A 199 6.77 -20.19 0.62
N THR A 200 8.00 -20.62 0.33
CA THR A 200 8.36 -21.74 -0.53
C THR A 200 9.62 -22.41 -0.03
N LYS A 201 10.02 -23.52 -0.64
CA LYS A 201 11.24 -24.25 -0.27
C LYS A 201 12.18 -24.41 -1.45
N LEU A 202 13.45 -24.21 -1.21
CA LEU A 202 14.52 -24.47 -2.17
C LEU A 202 15.35 -25.67 -1.70
N GLY A 203 15.41 -26.73 -2.50
CA GLY A 203 16.19 -27.94 -2.21
C GLY A 203 15.50 -29.19 -2.74
N ALA A 204 16.27 -30.25 -2.97
CA ALA A 204 15.77 -31.51 -3.53
C ALA A 204 15.15 -32.45 -2.50
N SER A 205 15.44 -32.28 -1.20
CA SER A 205 14.89 -33.09 -0.11
C SER A 205 14.31 -32.19 0.98
N SER A 206 13.27 -32.69 1.67
CA SER A 206 12.62 -31.99 2.78
C SER A 206 13.56 -31.70 3.96
N GLU A 207 14.58 -32.53 4.17
CA GLU A 207 15.51 -32.43 5.31
C GLU A 207 16.56 -31.32 5.14
N ASN A 208 16.92 -30.99 3.88
CA ASN A 208 17.93 -29.97 3.56
C ASN A 208 17.35 -28.79 2.77
N ALA A 209 16.03 -28.65 2.73
CA ALA A 209 15.39 -27.55 2.02
C ALA A 209 15.49 -26.24 2.80
N MET A 210 15.95 -25.19 2.13
CA MET A 210 15.95 -23.82 2.65
C MET A 210 14.56 -23.22 2.50
N ASP A 211 14.01 -22.67 3.59
CA ASP A 211 12.79 -21.87 3.50
C ASP A 211 13.07 -20.53 2.80
N LEU A 212 12.33 -20.26 1.77
CA LEU A 212 12.38 -19.03 0.99
C LEU A 212 11.03 -18.32 1.00
N TYR A 213 11.07 -17.04 0.60
CA TYR A 213 9.87 -16.24 0.39
C TYR A 213 9.86 -15.66 -1.02
N LEU A 214 8.66 -15.54 -1.59
CA LEU A 214 8.45 -14.68 -2.74
C LEU A 214 8.47 -13.23 -2.25
N ARG A 215 9.20 -12.34 -2.94
CA ARG A 215 9.34 -10.95 -2.51
C ARG A 215 7.97 -10.24 -2.42
N PRO A 216 7.64 -9.60 -1.29
CA PRO A 216 6.39 -8.84 -1.12
C PRO A 216 6.50 -7.42 -1.68
N GLU A 217 7.73 -6.96 -2.01
CA GLU A 217 8.06 -5.66 -2.59
C GLU A 217 9.37 -5.71 -3.38
N THR A 218 9.60 -4.69 -4.19
CA THR A 218 10.80 -4.57 -5.01
C THR A 218 11.91 -3.74 -4.35
N ALA A 219 11.61 -2.99 -3.28
CA ALA A 219 12.56 -2.08 -2.61
C ALA A 219 13.82 -2.77 -2.11
N GLN A 220 13.68 -3.93 -1.46
CA GLN A 220 14.81 -4.60 -0.83
C GLN A 220 15.87 -5.06 -1.84
N GLY A 221 15.43 -5.42 -3.06
CA GLY A 221 16.35 -5.72 -4.15
C GLY A 221 17.20 -4.52 -4.57
N ILE A 222 16.68 -3.31 -4.41
CA ILE A 222 17.43 -2.08 -4.67
C ILE A 222 18.48 -1.85 -3.56
N PHE A 223 18.08 -1.96 -2.29
CA PHE A 223 18.99 -1.69 -1.16
C PHE A 223 20.16 -2.66 -1.12
N VAL A 224 19.93 -3.97 -1.28
CA VAL A 224 21.04 -4.95 -1.25
C VAL A 224 21.99 -4.83 -2.45
N ASN A 225 21.55 -4.22 -3.54
CA ASN A 225 22.38 -3.96 -4.71
C ASN A 225 23.00 -2.55 -4.75
N PHE A 226 22.76 -1.72 -3.72
CA PHE A 226 23.24 -0.34 -3.69
C PHE A 226 24.74 -0.22 -4.02
N LEU A 227 25.60 -0.96 -3.30
CA LEU A 227 27.05 -0.89 -3.52
C LEU A 227 27.49 -1.46 -4.88
N ASN A 228 26.85 -2.53 -5.34
CA ASN A 228 27.13 -3.10 -6.66
C ASN A 228 26.85 -2.08 -7.76
N VAL A 229 25.67 -1.44 -7.70
CA VAL A 229 25.25 -0.43 -8.67
C VAL A 229 26.13 0.81 -8.60
N GLN A 230 26.38 1.33 -7.39
CA GLN A 230 27.24 2.50 -7.22
C GLN A 230 28.62 2.31 -7.80
N LYS A 231 29.26 1.17 -7.53
CA LYS A 231 30.62 0.86 -8.02
C LYS A 231 30.67 0.65 -9.52
N THR A 232 29.77 -0.16 -10.06
CA THR A 232 29.77 -0.53 -11.48
C THR A 232 29.38 0.64 -12.38
N SER A 233 28.44 1.47 -11.95
CA SER A 233 28.00 2.67 -12.68
C SER A 233 28.77 3.94 -12.29
N ARG A 234 29.72 3.86 -11.34
CA ARG A 234 30.54 4.99 -10.86
C ARG A 234 29.68 6.20 -10.40
N LEU A 235 28.52 5.93 -9.85
CA LEU A 235 27.57 6.97 -9.43
C LEU A 235 28.00 7.66 -8.15
N LYS A 236 27.68 8.95 -8.08
CA LYS A 236 27.87 9.78 -6.88
C LYS A 236 26.51 10.24 -6.36
N ILE A 237 26.37 10.32 -5.04
CA ILE A 237 25.18 10.87 -4.40
C ILE A 237 25.01 12.36 -4.79
N PRO A 238 23.80 12.80 -5.23
CA PRO A 238 22.55 12.06 -5.28
C PRO A 238 22.39 11.19 -6.53
N PHE A 239 21.86 9.98 -6.36
CA PHE A 239 21.51 9.10 -7.49
C PHE A 239 20.34 8.18 -7.14
N GLY A 240 19.65 7.67 -8.16
CA GLY A 240 18.53 6.78 -8.02
C GLY A 240 18.78 5.38 -8.61
N ILE A 241 18.12 4.40 -8.04
CA ILE A 241 18.03 3.05 -8.59
C ILE A 241 16.54 2.74 -8.76
N ALA A 242 16.15 2.45 -9.99
CA ALA A 242 14.78 2.11 -10.36
C ALA A 242 14.64 0.62 -10.65
N GLN A 243 13.47 0.08 -10.44
CA GLN A 243 13.12 -1.30 -10.77
C GLN A 243 11.66 -1.40 -11.12
N ILE A 244 11.33 -2.22 -12.14
CA ILE A 244 9.98 -2.71 -12.38
C ILE A 244 10.01 -4.22 -12.20
N GLY A 245 9.11 -4.75 -11.37
CA GLY A 245 9.10 -6.18 -11.16
C GLY A 245 7.87 -6.67 -10.40
N LYS A 246 7.67 -7.98 -10.46
CA LYS A 246 6.59 -8.65 -9.72
C LYS A 246 6.87 -8.67 -8.23
N ALA A 247 5.79 -8.50 -7.46
CA ALA A 247 5.74 -8.68 -6.03
C ALA A 247 4.52 -9.56 -5.66
N PHE A 248 4.57 -10.18 -4.48
CA PHE A 248 3.61 -11.20 -4.08
C PHE A 248 3.19 -10.98 -2.64
N ARG A 249 1.86 -10.89 -2.40
CA ARG A 249 1.32 -10.76 -1.05
C ARG A 249 0.18 -11.73 -0.87
N ASN A 250 0.24 -12.56 0.15
CA ASN A 250 -0.78 -13.56 0.46
C ASN A 250 -2.04 -12.91 1.03
N GLU A 251 -2.65 -12.04 0.22
CA GLU A 251 -3.86 -11.30 0.57
C GLU A 251 -5.02 -12.25 0.86
N ILE A 252 -5.58 -12.16 2.07
CA ILE A 252 -6.71 -13.00 2.49
C ILE A 252 -8.03 -12.35 2.08
N VAL A 253 -8.13 -11.04 2.18
CA VAL A 253 -9.32 -10.28 1.82
C VAL A 253 -9.08 -9.55 0.51
N ALA A 254 -9.10 -10.30 -0.59
CA ALA A 254 -9.01 -9.74 -1.91
C ALA A 254 -10.33 -9.09 -2.31
N ARG A 255 -10.32 -7.79 -2.52
CA ARG A 255 -11.49 -7.01 -2.93
C ARG A 255 -11.11 -6.03 -4.03
N GLN A 256 -12.12 -5.50 -4.72
CA GLN A 256 -11.96 -4.38 -5.65
C GLN A 256 -11.17 -4.71 -6.93
N PHE A 257 -11.35 -5.93 -7.44
CA PHE A 257 -10.79 -6.35 -8.72
C PHE A 257 -9.24 -6.27 -8.70
N ILE A 258 -8.61 -5.71 -9.75
CA ILE A 258 -7.15 -5.60 -9.83
C ILE A 258 -6.53 -4.56 -8.87
N PHE A 259 -7.33 -3.87 -8.06
CA PHE A 259 -6.80 -2.93 -7.08
C PHE A 259 -6.01 -3.62 -5.96
N ARG A 260 -6.43 -4.84 -5.56
CA ARG A 260 -5.71 -5.65 -4.57
C ARG A 260 -5.58 -7.09 -5.06
N MET A 261 -4.36 -7.45 -5.43
CA MET A 261 -4.00 -8.74 -6.01
C MET A 261 -2.94 -9.45 -5.18
N ARG A 262 -2.88 -10.77 -5.30
CA ARG A 262 -1.83 -11.60 -4.67
C ARG A 262 -0.51 -11.57 -5.44
N GLU A 263 -0.57 -11.38 -6.74
CA GLU A 263 0.56 -11.21 -7.65
C GLU A 263 0.36 -9.92 -8.44
N PHE A 264 1.28 -8.99 -8.35
CA PHE A 264 1.20 -7.67 -8.96
C PHE A 264 2.58 -7.17 -9.41
N GLU A 265 2.64 -6.06 -10.12
CA GLU A 265 3.90 -5.41 -10.49
C GLU A 265 4.01 -4.06 -9.77
N GLN A 266 5.21 -3.75 -9.32
CA GLN A 266 5.57 -2.44 -8.80
C GLN A 266 6.55 -1.76 -9.76
N MET A 267 6.38 -0.45 -9.92
CA MET A 267 7.37 0.45 -10.52
C MET A 267 7.92 1.27 -9.37
N GLU A 268 9.16 1.02 -8.99
CA GLU A 268 9.77 1.57 -7.78
C GLU A 268 11.10 2.24 -8.08
N MET A 269 11.39 3.34 -7.39
CA MET A 269 12.67 4.03 -7.44
C MET A 269 13.08 4.45 -6.02
N GLN A 270 14.31 4.10 -5.63
CA GLN A 270 14.94 4.59 -4.42
C GLN A 270 15.99 5.62 -4.81
N PHE A 271 15.87 6.83 -4.24
CA PHE A 271 16.76 7.94 -4.55
C PHE A 271 17.64 8.26 -3.35
N PHE A 272 18.93 8.01 -3.49
CA PHE A 272 19.93 8.14 -2.42
C PHE A 272 20.52 9.54 -2.38
N ILE A 273 20.46 10.17 -1.23
CA ILE A 273 20.78 11.59 -1.04
C ILE A 273 21.77 11.79 0.10
N LYS A 274 22.32 13.00 0.22
CA LYS A 274 23.12 13.38 1.39
C LYS A 274 22.23 13.59 2.61
N PRO A 275 22.66 13.17 3.81
CA PRO A 275 21.95 13.50 5.05
C PRO A 275 21.71 15.00 5.17
N GLY A 276 20.54 15.39 5.68
CA GLY A 276 20.13 16.78 5.85
C GLY A 276 19.46 17.43 4.63
N THR A 277 19.39 16.73 3.46
CA THR A 277 18.73 17.25 2.25
C THR A 277 17.40 16.55 1.97
N GLN A 278 16.91 15.73 2.88
CA GLN A 278 15.76 14.85 2.66
C GLN A 278 14.46 15.60 2.34
N MET A 279 14.17 16.68 3.05
CA MET A 279 12.90 17.41 2.83
C MET A 279 12.87 18.18 1.51
N GLU A 280 14.03 18.66 1.04
CA GLU A 280 14.15 19.27 -0.29
C GLU A 280 13.83 18.26 -1.39
N TRP A 281 14.47 17.07 -1.31
CA TRP A 281 14.25 16.01 -2.29
C TRP A 281 12.85 15.41 -2.21
N TYR A 282 12.30 15.26 -1.00
CA TYR A 282 10.94 14.81 -0.79
C TYR A 282 9.93 15.72 -1.50
N SER A 283 10.04 17.05 -1.30
CA SER A 283 9.17 18.02 -1.94
C SER A 283 9.30 17.99 -3.47
N LYS A 284 10.53 17.90 -3.97
CA LYS A 284 10.81 17.80 -5.41
C LYS A 284 10.20 16.54 -6.03
N TRP A 285 10.31 15.40 -5.34
CA TRP A 285 9.73 14.15 -5.83
C TRP A 285 8.20 14.15 -5.76
N LYS A 286 7.58 14.71 -4.74
CA LYS A 286 6.11 14.91 -4.70
C LYS A 286 5.61 15.62 -5.96
N GLU A 287 6.21 16.73 -6.31
CA GLU A 287 5.81 17.49 -7.51
C GLU A 287 6.10 16.71 -8.81
N THR A 288 7.26 16.11 -8.91
CA THR A 288 7.70 15.38 -10.11
C THR A 288 6.77 14.20 -10.37
N ARG A 289 6.39 13.46 -9.32
CA ARG A 289 5.51 12.30 -9.46
C ARG A 289 4.08 12.72 -9.83
N LEU A 290 3.55 13.75 -9.20
CA LEU A 290 2.23 14.26 -9.57
C LEU A 290 2.21 14.76 -11.04
N LYS A 291 3.24 15.48 -11.49
CA LYS A 291 3.38 15.89 -12.89
C LYS A 291 3.36 14.71 -13.86
N TRP A 292 4.04 13.60 -13.49
CA TRP A 292 4.01 12.38 -14.30
C TRP A 292 2.60 11.79 -14.40
N HIS A 293 1.86 11.69 -13.28
CA HIS A 293 0.47 11.22 -13.30
C HIS A 293 -0.44 12.09 -14.16
N LEU A 294 -0.29 13.42 -14.08
CA LEU A 294 -1.05 14.36 -14.89
C LEU A 294 -0.73 14.21 -16.39
N SER A 295 0.50 13.84 -16.74
CA SER A 295 0.90 13.63 -18.14
C SER A 295 0.25 12.41 -18.80
N LEU A 296 -0.39 11.51 -18.01
CA LEU A 296 -1.22 10.42 -18.53
C LEU A 296 -2.58 10.92 -19.07
N GLY A 297 -2.87 12.22 -19.01
CA GLY A 297 -4.08 12.85 -19.55
C GLY A 297 -5.30 12.79 -18.62
N ILE A 298 -5.12 12.38 -17.38
CA ILE A 298 -6.20 12.36 -16.38
C ILE A 298 -6.25 13.70 -15.66
N LYS A 299 -7.45 14.22 -15.43
CA LYS A 299 -7.66 15.55 -14.81
C LYS A 299 -7.15 15.59 -13.37
N ALA A 300 -6.58 16.73 -12.99
CA ALA A 300 -6.00 16.96 -11.66
C ALA A 300 -7.01 16.73 -10.50
N GLU A 301 -8.30 17.02 -10.71
CA GLU A 301 -9.36 16.80 -9.72
C GLU A 301 -9.55 15.35 -9.28
N ASN A 302 -8.94 14.39 -10.02
CA ASN A 302 -8.96 12.97 -9.66
C ASN A 302 -7.78 12.55 -8.80
N TYR A 303 -6.85 13.45 -8.53
CA TYR A 303 -5.69 13.18 -7.68
C TYR A 303 -5.71 14.08 -6.46
N ARG A 304 -5.14 13.61 -5.37
CA ARG A 304 -4.83 14.42 -4.18
C ARG A 304 -3.60 13.86 -3.49
N PHE A 305 -2.92 14.70 -2.73
CA PHE A 305 -1.95 14.24 -1.75
C PHE A 305 -2.65 13.86 -0.44
N HIS A 306 -2.18 12.80 0.18
CA HIS A 306 -2.57 12.38 1.52
C HIS A 306 -1.30 12.20 2.35
N ASP A 307 -0.98 13.19 3.17
CA ASP A 307 0.18 13.11 4.06
C ASP A 307 -0.16 12.18 5.22
N HIS A 308 0.80 11.30 5.60
CA HIS A 308 0.60 10.33 6.67
C HIS A 308 0.75 11.01 8.03
N GLU A 309 -0.27 10.93 8.86
CA GLU A 309 -0.20 11.41 10.25
C GLU A 309 0.69 10.52 11.10
N LYS A 310 0.74 9.22 10.80
CA LYS A 310 1.59 8.23 11.44
C LYS A 310 2.63 7.72 10.46
N LEU A 311 3.89 7.93 10.80
CA LEU A 311 5.02 7.50 9.98
C LEU A 311 5.46 6.08 10.36
N ALA A 312 5.90 5.31 9.37
CA ALA A 312 6.62 4.07 9.62
C ALA A 312 7.97 4.36 10.31
N HIS A 313 8.48 3.39 11.06
CA HIS A 313 9.73 3.53 11.83
C HIS A 313 10.96 3.87 10.98
N TYR A 314 10.89 3.66 9.67
CA TYR A 314 11.95 3.95 8.71
C TYR A 314 11.76 5.28 7.95
N ALA A 315 10.74 6.07 8.27
CA ALA A 315 10.44 7.29 7.53
C ALA A 315 10.34 8.51 8.45
N ASP A 316 10.79 9.67 7.98
CA ASP A 316 10.64 10.98 8.62
C ASP A 316 9.62 11.87 7.90
N ALA A 317 9.15 11.47 6.70
CA ALA A 317 8.00 12.02 6.01
C ALA A 317 7.42 10.98 5.04
N ALA A 318 6.11 10.95 4.90
CA ALA A 318 5.43 10.08 3.97
C ALA A 318 4.15 10.73 3.45
N CYS A 319 3.86 10.51 2.17
CA CYS A 319 2.61 10.94 1.57
C CYS A 319 2.25 10.01 0.41
N ASP A 320 0.95 9.84 0.20
CA ASP A 320 0.42 9.13 -0.95
C ASP A 320 -0.09 10.12 -2.00
N ILE A 321 0.11 9.77 -3.27
CA ILE A 321 -0.72 10.29 -4.34
C ILE A 321 -1.92 9.36 -4.42
N GLU A 322 -3.08 9.85 -3.98
CA GLU A 322 -4.33 9.12 -4.08
C GLU A 322 -5.06 9.45 -5.38
N PHE A 323 -5.75 8.45 -5.92
CA PHE A 323 -6.61 8.56 -7.08
C PHE A 323 -8.08 8.32 -6.71
N LYS A 324 -8.98 9.05 -7.38
CA LYS A 324 -10.43 8.94 -7.18
C LYS A 324 -11.01 7.75 -7.93
N PHE A 325 -10.92 6.57 -7.32
CA PHE A 325 -11.58 5.37 -7.81
C PHE A 325 -13.10 5.43 -7.62
N PRO A 326 -13.89 4.54 -8.26
CA PRO A 326 -15.33 4.45 -8.00
C PRO A 326 -15.71 4.17 -6.54
N PHE A 327 -14.80 3.59 -5.75
CA PHE A 327 -14.96 3.29 -4.32
C PHE A 327 -14.28 4.32 -3.41
N GLY A 328 -13.89 5.47 -3.91
CA GLY A 328 -13.29 6.57 -3.17
C GLY A 328 -11.83 6.84 -3.53
N PHE A 329 -11.23 7.81 -2.85
CA PHE A 329 -9.80 8.06 -2.98
C PHE A 329 -9.03 6.93 -2.32
N LYS A 330 -8.03 6.41 -3.03
CA LYS A 330 -7.13 5.36 -2.56
C LYS A 330 -5.73 5.61 -3.12
N GLU A 331 -4.75 5.14 -2.37
CA GLU A 331 -3.34 5.18 -2.74
C GLU A 331 -3.10 4.62 -4.13
N LEU A 332 -2.37 5.37 -4.94
CA LEU A 332 -1.87 4.98 -6.24
C LEU A 332 -0.34 4.89 -6.24
N GLU A 333 0.32 5.80 -5.50
CA GLU A 333 1.77 5.84 -5.34
C GLU A 333 2.13 6.42 -3.97
N GLY A 334 3.00 5.74 -3.22
CA GLY A 334 3.59 6.24 -1.99
C GLY A 334 4.90 6.98 -2.27
N ILE A 335 5.12 8.11 -1.60
CA ILE A 335 6.37 8.89 -1.64
C ILE A 335 6.83 9.06 -0.20
N HIS A 336 7.98 8.45 0.12
CA HIS A 336 8.49 8.40 1.46
C HIS A 336 9.89 9.00 1.54
N SER A 337 10.13 9.87 2.53
CA SER A 337 11.46 10.21 2.97
C SER A 337 11.90 9.16 3.98
N ARG A 338 12.60 8.14 3.48
CA ARG A 338 13.14 7.05 4.31
C ARG A 338 14.44 7.54 4.96
N THR A 339 14.67 7.08 6.19
CA THR A 339 15.96 7.29 6.86
C THR A 339 17.03 6.36 6.25
N ASP A 340 18.14 6.16 6.93
CA ASP A 340 19.15 5.19 6.55
C ASP A 340 18.87 3.76 7.07
N PHE A 341 17.66 3.50 7.55
CA PHE A 341 17.26 2.24 8.17
C PHE A 341 17.59 1.01 7.32
N ASP A 342 17.14 1.00 6.06
CA ASP A 342 17.37 -0.15 5.17
C ASP A 342 18.86 -0.36 4.87
N LEU A 343 19.59 0.71 4.55
CA LEU A 343 21.02 0.62 4.29
C LEU A 343 21.81 0.17 5.51
N THR A 344 21.46 0.69 6.69
CA THR A 344 22.09 0.31 7.96
C THR A 344 21.87 -1.14 8.28
N ASN A 345 20.64 -1.63 8.18
CA ASN A 345 20.31 -3.03 8.47
C ASN A 345 20.97 -4.02 7.51
N HIS A 346 21.09 -3.66 6.23
CA HIS A 346 21.79 -4.50 5.26
C HIS A 346 23.32 -4.34 5.34
N CYS A 347 23.85 -3.14 5.63
CA CYS A 347 25.29 -2.90 5.75
C CYS A 347 25.92 -3.53 7.00
N LEU A 348 25.19 -3.78 8.06
CA LEU A 348 25.68 -4.55 9.20
C LEU A 348 26.15 -5.96 8.80
N LEU A 349 25.63 -6.49 7.69
CA LEU A 349 26.11 -7.75 7.09
C LEU A 349 27.41 -7.56 6.27
N TYR A 350 27.69 -6.34 5.78
CA TYR A 350 28.91 -6.03 5.02
C TYR A 350 30.08 -5.63 5.92
N THR A 351 29.85 -5.21 7.16
CA THR A 351 30.88 -4.81 8.12
C THR A 351 31.32 -5.96 9.04
N SER A 352 30.62 -7.09 9.03
CA SER A 352 31.12 -8.33 9.64
C SER A 352 32.27 -8.86 8.79
N PRO A 353 33.47 -9.07 9.34
CA PRO A 353 34.56 -9.67 8.59
C PRO A 353 34.10 -11.03 8.05
N SER A 354 34.27 -11.24 6.75
CA SER A 354 33.98 -12.51 6.12
C SER A 354 34.80 -13.59 6.82
N PRO A 355 34.24 -14.79 7.08
CA PRO A 355 35.05 -15.92 7.57
C PRO A 355 36.23 -16.31 6.66
N ARG A 356 36.37 -15.67 5.50
CA ARG A 356 37.49 -15.83 4.56
C ARG A 356 38.63 -14.82 4.82
N ASP A 357 38.41 -13.83 5.68
CA ASP A 357 39.41 -12.79 6.01
C ASP A 357 40.03 -13.03 7.40
N SER A 358 39.83 -14.19 8.00
CA SER A 358 40.46 -14.69 9.23
C SER A 358 41.39 -15.86 9.00
#